data_3c004c418db2cec07b95186ca88dd1d2
#
_entry.id   3c004c418db2cec07b95186ca88dd1d2
#
_cell.length_a   1.000
_cell.length_b   1.000
_cell.length_c   1.000
_cell.angle_alpha   90.00
_cell.angle_beta   90.00
_cell.angle_gamma   90.00
#
_symmetry.space_group_name_H-M   'P 1'
#
loop_
_entity.id
_entity.type
_entity.pdbx_description
1 polymer ?
#
loop_
_entity_poly.entity_id
_entity_poly.type
_entity_poly.pdbx_seq_one_letter_code
_entity_poly.pdbx_strand_id
1 'polypeptide(L)'
;MKVAKFGGSSLASASQIKKVFDIVQADKQRKFIVVSAPGKRSGADTKVTDALIAYYKAYKSADEKGIHYYQNWIIERFREIYDELGLKSPVINQIADNINHLAQLDLDNVFTYDTFLAAGENNNAKLVADFFNHSGLPSRYVHPSDAGIMVSSDPGNARLLGGAYEHIKYLNELEETLIIPGFFGVTKEGEVCTFSRGGSDITGSIIAAGVRAELYENFTDVNGIFAAHPGIVKNPAYISELTYREMRELAYSGFSVLHDEALVPAYRAHVPLVIKNTNNLIIPEQKLLFKERLKAHLSLELLHLVPSLLFMSVNI
;
A
#
# COMPACT_ATOMS: atom_id res chain seq x y z
N MET A 1 -4.46 11.35 16.00
CA MET A 1 -3.46 11.15 14.93
C MET A 1 -4.04 10.21 13.88
N LYS A 2 -3.63 10.37 12.62
CA LYS A 2 -4.14 9.58 11.49
C LYS A 2 -3.02 8.79 10.83
N VAL A 3 -3.40 7.63 10.30
CA VAL A 3 -2.57 6.86 9.37
C VAL A 3 -3.11 7.08 7.97
N ALA A 4 -2.28 7.43 7.01
CA ALA A 4 -2.63 7.56 5.61
C ALA A 4 -1.82 6.57 4.76
N LYS A 5 -2.49 5.70 4.00
CA LYS A 5 -1.82 4.78 3.06
C LYS A 5 -2.08 5.26 1.64
N PHE A 6 -1.04 5.26 0.83
CA PHE A 6 -1.10 5.63 -0.58
C PHE A 6 -0.77 4.43 -1.47
N GLY A 7 -1.67 4.12 -2.40
CA GLY A 7 -1.50 3.04 -3.38
C GLY A 7 -0.47 3.37 -4.46
N GLY A 8 -0.04 2.37 -5.22
CA GLY A 8 1.00 2.53 -6.23
C GLY A 8 0.67 3.55 -7.32
N SER A 9 -0.57 3.65 -7.77
CA SER A 9 -1.02 4.67 -8.74
C SER A 9 -0.87 6.09 -8.20
N SER A 10 -1.07 6.29 -6.89
CA SER A 10 -0.85 7.57 -6.19
C SER A 10 0.63 7.95 -6.05
N LEU A 11 1.54 7.04 -6.36
CA LEU A 11 2.99 7.17 -6.22
C LEU A 11 3.73 6.89 -7.53
N ALA A 12 3.00 6.82 -8.65
CA ALA A 12 3.52 6.39 -9.94
C ALA A 12 4.45 7.38 -10.63
N SER A 13 4.45 8.64 -10.23
CA SER A 13 5.25 9.72 -10.82
C SER A 13 5.51 10.85 -9.82
N ALA A 14 6.44 11.73 -10.14
CA ALA A 14 6.70 12.92 -9.35
C ALA A 14 5.45 13.80 -9.15
N SER A 15 4.62 13.96 -10.19
CA SER A 15 3.38 14.72 -10.09
C SER A 15 2.37 14.10 -9.11
N GLN A 16 2.31 12.79 -9.02
CA GLN A 16 1.48 12.08 -8.04
C GLN A 16 2.06 12.23 -6.62
N ILE A 17 3.38 12.08 -6.46
CA ILE A 17 4.04 12.25 -5.15
C ILE A 17 3.88 13.69 -4.63
N LYS A 18 3.92 14.71 -5.50
CA LYS A 18 3.61 16.10 -5.12
C LYS A 18 2.17 16.23 -4.59
N LYS A 19 1.19 15.59 -5.22
CA LYS A 19 -0.20 15.56 -4.69
C LYS A 19 -0.27 14.86 -3.33
N VAL A 20 0.46 13.75 -3.15
CA VAL A 20 0.54 13.05 -1.86
C VAL A 20 1.11 13.99 -0.79
N PHE A 21 2.17 14.74 -1.11
CA PHE A 21 2.74 15.74 -0.22
C PHE A 21 1.70 16.80 0.17
N ASP A 22 0.99 17.38 -0.80
CA ASP A 22 -0.03 18.39 -0.54
C ASP A 22 -1.15 17.85 0.37
N ILE A 23 -1.58 16.59 0.14
CA ILE A 23 -2.55 15.90 0.98
C ILE A 23 -2.02 15.77 2.41
N VAL A 24 -0.79 15.29 2.59
CA VAL A 24 -0.22 15.06 3.92
C VAL A 24 -0.02 16.38 4.65
N GLN A 25 0.52 17.40 3.98
CA GLN A 25 0.78 18.71 4.57
C GLN A 25 -0.51 19.44 4.99
N ALA A 26 -1.62 19.22 4.27
CA ALA A 26 -2.91 19.86 4.54
C ALA A 26 -3.53 19.44 5.89
N ASP A 27 -3.09 18.33 6.48
CA ASP A 27 -3.61 17.83 7.75
C ASP A 27 -2.49 17.29 8.65
N LYS A 28 -2.10 18.10 9.63
CA LYS A 28 -1.02 17.77 10.60
C LYS A 28 -1.28 16.50 11.42
N GLN A 29 -2.51 15.98 11.44
CA GLN A 29 -2.82 14.72 12.09
C GLN A 29 -2.32 13.51 11.30
N ARG A 30 -2.02 13.63 9.99
CA ARG A 30 -1.44 12.59 9.12
C ARG A 30 0.03 12.41 9.42
N LYS A 31 0.32 11.71 10.51
CA LYS A 31 1.67 11.49 11.02
C LYS A 31 2.33 10.21 10.47
N PHE A 32 1.53 9.18 10.20
CA PHE A 32 2.00 7.87 9.75
C PHE A 32 1.58 7.65 8.30
N ILE A 33 2.57 7.62 7.41
CA ILE A 33 2.33 7.53 5.97
C ILE A 33 2.87 6.19 5.48
N VAL A 34 1.97 5.32 4.99
CA VAL A 34 2.34 4.04 4.41
C VAL A 34 2.32 4.15 2.89
N VAL A 35 3.41 3.76 2.25
CA VAL A 35 3.59 3.89 0.81
C VAL A 35 3.79 2.55 0.12
N SER A 36 3.16 2.40 -1.06
CA SER A 36 3.40 1.29 -1.98
C SER A 36 4.56 1.58 -2.92
N ALA A 37 5.04 0.56 -3.65
CA ALA A 37 5.93 0.75 -4.79
C ALA A 37 5.29 1.64 -5.87
N PRO A 38 6.07 2.34 -6.72
CA PRO A 38 5.53 3.11 -7.83
C PRO A 38 4.72 2.25 -8.79
N GLY A 39 3.46 2.62 -8.99
CA GLY A 39 2.53 1.94 -9.88
C GLY A 39 2.69 2.33 -11.35
N LYS A 40 1.67 2.01 -12.16
CA LYS A 40 1.62 2.42 -13.58
C LYS A 40 1.28 3.90 -13.72
N ARG A 41 1.97 4.59 -14.64
CA ARG A 41 1.64 5.97 -15.06
C ARG A 41 0.50 6.01 -16.08
N SER A 42 0.35 4.90 -16.83
CA SER A 42 -0.69 4.71 -17.86
C SER A 42 -1.02 3.23 -18.01
N GLY A 43 -2.06 2.91 -18.79
CA GLY A 43 -2.45 1.52 -19.05
C GLY A 43 -1.35 0.66 -19.68
N ALA A 44 -0.49 1.26 -20.52
CA ALA A 44 0.61 0.58 -21.19
C ALA A 44 1.90 0.49 -20.36
N ASP A 45 1.95 1.14 -19.19
CA ASP A 45 3.16 1.16 -18.35
C ASP A 45 3.32 -0.11 -17.50
N THR A 46 4.52 -0.34 -16.97
CA THR A 46 4.86 -1.45 -16.09
C THR A 46 4.96 -0.96 -14.64
N LYS A 47 4.46 -1.74 -13.69
CA LYS A 47 4.66 -1.47 -12.26
C LYS A 47 6.09 -1.82 -11.86
N VAL A 48 6.65 -1.10 -10.90
CA VAL A 48 7.96 -1.46 -10.31
C VAL A 48 7.94 -2.88 -9.74
N THR A 49 6.85 -3.30 -9.09
CA THR A 49 6.71 -4.67 -8.58
C THR A 49 6.76 -5.72 -9.69
N ASP A 50 6.11 -5.47 -10.84
CA ASP A 50 6.15 -6.39 -11.98
C ASP A 50 7.58 -6.50 -12.57
N ALA A 51 8.32 -5.38 -12.61
CA ALA A 51 9.73 -5.36 -13.04
C ALA A 51 10.64 -6.10 -12.05
N LEU A 52 10.41 -5.97 -10.74
CA LEU A 52 11.14 -6.73 -9.70
C LEU A 52 10.89 -8.24 -9.79
N ILE A 53 9.66 -8.66 -10.09
CA ILE A 53 9.34 -10.07 -10.35
C ILE A 53 10.12 -10.58 -11.58
N ALA A 54 10.15 -9.80 -12.64
CA ALA A 54 10.88 -10.16 -13.85
C ALA A 54 12.40 -10.17 -13.61
N TYR A 55 12.91 -9.23 -12.80
CA TYR A 55 14.30 -9.20 -12.37
C TYR A 55 14.69 -10.45 -11.59
N TYR A 56 13.88 -10.85 -10.59
CA TYR A 56 14.12 -12.08 -9.85
C TYR A 56 14.13 -13.33 -10.77
N LYS A 57 13.20 -13.40 -11.74
CA LYS A 57 13.17 -14.50 -12.70
C LYS A 57 14.45 -14.56 -13.57
N ALA A 58 14.93 -13.41 -14.03
CA ALA A 58 16.18 -13.31 -14.78
C ALA A 58 17.38 -13.75 -13.91
N TYR A 59 17.42 -13.29 -12.65
CA TYR A 59 18.45 -13.68 -11.69
C TYR A 59 18.44 -15.18 -11.42
N LYS A 60 17.27 -15.76 -11.14
CA LYS A 60 17.12 -17.20 -10.90
C LYS A 60 17.52 -18.08 -12.09
N SER A 61 17.37 -17.58 -13.32
CA SER A 61 17.75 -18.29 -14.54
C SER A 61 19.15 -17.97 -15.04
N ALA A 62 19.93 -17.16 -14.29
CA ALA A 62 21.24 -16.66 -14.69
C ALA A 62 21.24 -15.95 -16.07
N ASP A 63 20.13 -15.26 -16.41
CA ASP A 63 20.03 -14.42 -17.61
C ASP A 63 20.68 -13.05 -17.34
N GLU A 64 21.98 -12.94 -17.60
CA GLU A 64 22.73 -11.70 -17.37
C GLU A 64 22.15 -10.50 -18.11
N LYS A 65 21.65 -10.68 -19.35
CA LYS A 65 21.03 -9.59 -20.11
C LYS A 65 19.74 -9.12 -19.47
N GLY A 66 18.90 -10.05 -19.03
CA GLY A 66 17.67 -9.74 -18.30
C GLY A 66 17.96 -9.07 -16.95
N ILE A 67 18.96 -9.52 -16.22
CA ILE A 67 19.41 -8.90 -14.95
C ILE A 67 19.74 -7.43 -15.20
N HIS A 68 20.68 -7.12 -16.11
CA HIS A 68 21.08 -5.74 -16.42
C HIS A 68 19.93 -4.89 -16.95
N TYR A 69 19.05 -5.48 -17.77
CA TYR A 69 17.90 -4.77 -18.30
C TYR A 69 16.95 -4.30 -17.18
N TYR A 70 16.56 -5.21 -16.28
CA TYR A 70 15.60 -4.88 -15.21
C TYR A 70 16.23 -4.02 -14.12
N GLN A 71 17.51 -4.21 -13.77
CA GLN A 71 18.24 -3.31 -12.87
C GLN A 71 18.17 -1.87 -13.39
N ASN A 72 18.61 -1.65 -14.63
CA ASN A 72 18.64 -0.33 -15.24
C ASN A 72 17.22 0.25 -15.33
N TRP A 73 16.23 -0.54 -15.76
CA TRP A 73 14.85 -0.08 -15.88
C TRP A 73 14.29 0.41 -14.55
N ILE A 74 14.51 -0.34 -13.48
CA ILE A 74 14.00 0.03 -12.14
C ILE A 74 14.74 1.27 -11.63
N ILE A 75 16.06 1.33 -11.75
CA ILE A 75 16.87 2.48 -11.31
C ILE A 75 16.45 3.75 -12.09
N GLU A 76 16.32 3.67 -13.42
CA GLU A 76 15.88 4.82 -14.22
C GLU A 76 14.45 5.26 -13.88
N ARG A 77 13.55 4.32 -13.55
CA ARG A 77 12.21 4.68 -13.06
C ARG A 77 12.24 5.53 -11.78
N PHE A 78 13.11 5.19 -10.82
CA PHE A 78 13.30 5.99 -9.62
C PHE A 78 14.05 7.29 -9.92
N ARG A 79 15.02 7.28 -10.85
CA ARG A 79 15.78 8.46 -11.28
C ARG A 79 14.87 9.50 -11.94
N GLU A 80 14.00 9.09 -12.87
CA GLU A 80 13.00 9.96 -13.48
C GLU A 80 12.15 10.67 -12.43
N ILE A 81 11.63 9.93 -11.45
CA ILE A 81 10.85 10.51 -10.35
C ILE A 81 11.70 11.48 -9.51
N TYR A 82 12.92 11.08 -9.16
CA TYR A 82 13.87 11.86 -8.37
C TYR A 82 14.20 13.20 -9.05
N ASP A 83 14.54 13.17 -10.33
CA ASP A 83 14.91 14.35 -11.12
C ASP A 83 13.71 15.31 -11.27
N GLU A 84 12.51 14.77 -11.58
CA GLU A 84 11.28 15.57 -11.69
C GLU A 84 10.82 16.18 -10.34
N LEU A 85 11.19 15.56 -9.22
CA LEU A 85 11.00 16.12 -7.86
C LEU A 85 12.01 17.21 -7.54
N GLY A 86 13.08 17.36 -8.33
CA GLY A 86 14.13 18.37 -8.14
C GLY A 86 15.09 18.05 -6.99
N LEU A 87 15.21 16.78 -6.61
CA LEU A 87 16.05 16.33 -5.52
C LEU A 87 17.55 16.43 -5.91
N LYS A 88 18.40 16.57 -4.89
CA LYS A 88 19.88 16.60 -5.04
C LYS A 88 20.60 15.79 -3.96
N SER A 89 19.85 15.04 -3.19
CA SER A 89 20.36 14.20 -2.10
C SER A 89 21.00 12.90 -2.63
N PRO A 90 21.74 12.15 -1.80
CA PRO A 90 22.31 10.87 -2.20
C PRO A 90 21.29 9.71 -2.27
N VAL A 91 20.00 9.95 -2.02
CA VAL A 91 18.97 8.87 -1.94
C VAL A 91 18.90 8.03 -3.21
N ILE A 92 19.09 8.64 -4.39
CA ILE A 92 19.07 7.91 -5.65
C ILE A 92 20.21 6.91 -5.77
N ASN A 93 21.39 7.22 -5.23
CA ASN A 93 22.53 6.30 -5.20
C ASN A 93 22.23 5.14 -4.25
N GLN A 94 21.66 5.40 -3.07
CA GLN A 94 21.24 4.36 -2.13
C GLN A 94 20.20 3.41 -2.75
N ILE A 95 19.28 3.94 -3.55
CA ILE A 95 18.28 3.15 -4.28
C ILE A 95 18.98 2.27 -5.33
N ALA A 96 19.90 2.84 -6.13
CA ALA A 96 20.64 2.11 -7.14
C ALA A 96 21.49 0.99 -6.51
N ASP A 97 22.20 1.28 -5.41
CA ASP A 97 23.01 0.29 -4.68
C ASP A 97 22.12 -0.86 -4.16
N ASN A 98 20.96 -0.53 -3.60
CA ASN A 98 20.00 -1.53 -3.10
C ASN A 98 19.50 -2.43 -4.25
N ILE A 99 19.09 -1.86 -5.40
CA ILE A 99 18.63 -2.64 -6.55
C ILE A 99 19.75 -3.53 -7.12
N ASN A 100 20.98 -3.01 -7.21
CA ASN A 100 22.13 -3.78 -7.70
C ASN A 100 22.50 -4.91 -6.73
N HIS A 101 22.36 -4.71 -5.42
CA HIS A 101 22.64 -5.72 -4.41
C HIS A 101 21.70 -6.93 -4.49
N LEU A 102 20.47 -6.77 -5.00
CA LEU A 102 19.51 -7.88 -5.11
C LEU A 102 20.07 -9.08 -5.90
N ALA A 103 20.88 -8.84 -6.94
CA ALA A 103 21.53 -9.92 -7.73
C ALA A 103 22.76 -10.54 -7.03
N GLN A 104 22.99 -10.23 -5.78
CA GLN A 104 24.05 -10.82 -4.94
C GLN A 104 23.49 -11.68 -3.80
N LEU A 105 22.16 -11.71 -3.66
CA LEU A 105 21.49 -12.48 -2.61
C LEU A 105 21.58 -13.98 -2.88
N ASP A 106 21.63 -14.77 -1.81
CA ASP A 106 21.61 -16.22 -1.90
C ASP A 106 20.26 -16.73 -2.42
N LEU A 107 20.26 -17.44 -3.55
CA LEU A 107 19.06 -18.03 -4.14
C LEU A 107 18.50 -19.22 -3.36
N ASP A 108 19.32 -19.84 -2.49
CA ASP A 108 18.88 -20.93 -1.61
C ASP A 108 18.15 -20.41 -0.37
N ASN A 109 18.28 -19.09 -0.06
CA ASN A 109 17.50 -18.47 0.98
C ASN A 109 16.04 -18.27 0.50
N VAL A 110 15.10 -18.91 1.20
CA VAL A 110 13.65 -18.87 0.87
C VAL A 110 13.04 -17.47 0.91
N PHE A 111 13.68 -16.49 1.57
CA PHE A 111 13.24 -15.10 1.68
C PHE A 111 13.77 -14.20 0.55
N THR A 112 14.67 -14.70 -0.29
CA THR A 112 15.27 -13.90 -1.39
C THR A 112 14.19 -13.32 -2.31
N TYR A 113 13.18 -14.11 -2.68
CA TYR A 113 12.09 -13.61 -3.50
C TYR A 113 11.31 -12.46 -2.83
N ASP A 114 11.01 -12.59 -1.55
CA ASP A 114 10.34 -11.55 -0.78
C ASP A 114 11.17 -10.27 -0.68
N THR A 115 12.49 -10.40 -0.55
CA THR A 115 13.43 -9.27 -0.54
C THR A 115 13.41 -8.52 -1.87
N PHE A 116 13.37 -9.23 -3.02
CA PHE A 116 13.18 -8.60 -4.32
C PHE A 116 11.88 -7.82 -4.37
N LEU A 117 10.76 -8.43 -3.97
CA LEU A 117 9.45 -7.80 -4.03
C LEU A 117 9.37 -6.55 -3.13
N ALA A 118 9.88 -6.65 -1.90
CA ALA A 118 9.84 -5.57 -0.92
C ALA A 118 10.69 -4.34 -1.31
N ALA A 119 11.69 -4.52 -2.20
CA ALA A 119 12.58 -3.44 -2.62
C ALA A 119 11.84 -2.27 -3.27
N GLY A 120 10.69 -2.51 -3.91
CA GLY A 120 9.86 -1.47 -4.50
C GLY A 120 9.34 -0.47 -3.47
N GLU A 121 8.64 -0.97 -2.47
CA GLU A 121 8.09 -0.18 -1.37
C GLU A 121 9.18 0.45 -0.51
N ASN A 122 10.23 -0.32 -0.24
CA ASN A 122 11.34 0.12 0.60
C ASN A 122 12.07 1.31 0.00
N ASN A 123 12.41 1.25 -1.27
CA ASN A 123 13.09 2.33 -1.98
C ASN A 123 12.17 3.55 -2.19
N ASN A 124 10.88 3.30 -2.46
CA ASN A 124 9.92 4.39 -2.61
C ASN A 124 9.70 5.14 -1.29
N ALA A 125 9.67 4.45 -0.16
CA ALA A 125 9.56 5.11 1.15
C ALA A 125 10.75 6.02 1.45
N LYS A 126 11.98 5.61 1.08
CA LYS A 126 13.18 6.46 1.20
C LYS A 126 13.07 7.70 0.33
N LEU A 127 12.65 7.54 -0.94
CA LEU A 127 12.49 8.64 -1.89
C LEU A 127 11.43 9.65 -1.41
N VAL A 128 10.27 9.16 -0.95
CA VAL A 128 9.18 10.00 -0.45
C VAL A 128 9.60 10.76 0.81
N ALA A 129 10.30 10.12 1.75
CA ALA A 129 10.80 10.77 2.96
C ALA A 129 11.80 11.88 2.63
N ASP A 130 12.72 11.63 1.69
CA ASP A 130 13.67 12.61 1.22
C ASP A 130 12.98 13.81 0.55
N PHE A 131 12.00 13.55 -0.32
CA PHE A 131 11.23 14.62 -0.95
C PHE A 131 10.43 15.45 0.06
N PHE A 132 9.83 14.83 1.07
CA PHE A 132 9.08 15.57 2.09
C PHE A 132 10.00 16.50 2.89
N ASN A 133 11.20 16.02 3.27
CA ASN A 133 12.20 16.84 3.93
C ASN A 133 12.68 17.99 3.03
N HIS A 134 12.96 17.71 1.74
CA HIS A 134 13.34 18.71 0.76
C HIS A 134 12.25 19.80 0.61
N SER A 135 10.99 19.42 0.73
CA SER A 135 9.81 20.29 0.62
C SER A 135 9.44 20.99 1.94
N GLY A 136 10.26 20.84 3.01
CA GLY A 136 10.07 21.54 4.29
C GLY A 136 9.11 20.87 5.27
N LEU A 137 8.71 19.61 5.04
CA LEU A 137 7.97 18.81 6.01
C LEU A 137 8.92 17.82 6.67
N PRO A 138 9.30 18.02 7.96
CA PRO A 138 10.18 17.08 8.67
C PRO A 138 9.62 15.67 8.64
N SER A 139 10.35 14.76 8.01
CA SER A 139 9.90 13.40 7.76
C SER A 139 11.04 12.41 7.95
N ARG A 140 10.69 11.19 8.40
CA ARG A 140 11.63 10.11 8.64
C ARG A 140 11.18 8.86 7.91
N TYR A 141 12.06 8.28 7.10
CA TYR A 141 11.90 6.90 6.65
C TYR A 141 12.06 5.97 7.87
N VAL A 142 11.12 5.04 8.04
CA VAL A 142 11.15 4.05 9.12
C VAL A 142 11.07 2.67 8.50
N HIS A 143 12.16 1.88 8.62
CA HIS A 143 12.17 0.51 8.16
C HIS A 143 11.18 -0.34 8.98
N PRO A 144 10.53 -1.38 8.42
CA PRO A 144 9.58 -2.22 9.16
C PRO A 144 10.12 -2.84 10.44
N SER A 145 11.41 -3.17 10.52
CA SER A 145 12.05 -3.59 11.78
C SER A 145 11.99 -2.51 12.85
N ASP A 146 12.31 -1.27 12.47
CA ASP A 146 12.33 -0.12 13.39
C ASP A 146 10.89 0.31 13.75
N ALA A 147 9.96 0.08 12.83
CA ALA A 147 8.53 0.27 13.07
C ALA A 147 7.93 -0.81 13.98
N GLY A 148 8.65 -1.90 14.27
CA GLY A 148 8.16 -3.01 15.07
C GLY A 148 7.23 -3.96 14.31
N ILE A 149 7.24 -3.94 12.97
CA ILE A 149 6.44 -4.86 12.14
C ILE A 149 7.14 -6.22 12.09
N MET A 150 7.08 -6.94 13.22
CA MET A 150 7.64 -8.28 13.36
C MET A 150 6.64 -9.31 12.87
N VAL A 151 7.09 -10.22 11.98
CA VAL A 151 6.21 -11.18 11.29
C VAL A 151 6.70 -12.62 11.37
N SER A 152 5.81 -13.55 11.02
CA SER A 152 6.14 -14.99 10.89
C SER A 152 7.09 -15.23 9.72
N SER A 153 7.82 -16.34 9.80
CA SER A 153 8.75 -16.82 8.77
C SER A 153 8.01 -17.64 7.70
N ASP A 154 6.99 -17.05 7.08
CA ASP A 154 6.13 -17.67 6.04
C ASP A 154 6.17 -16.81 4.77
N PRO A 155 7.15 -17.02 3.85
CA PRO A 155 7.37 -16.16 2.68
C PRO A 155 6.12 -15.98 1.82
N GLY A 156 5.82 -14.74 1.46
CA GLY A 156 4.64 -14.38 0.66
C GLY A 156 3.30 -14.42 1.42
N ASN A 157 3.32 -14.82 2.71
CA ASN A 157 2.12 -14.97 3.54
C ASN A 157 2.39 -14.59 5.00
N ALA A 158 3.20 -13.55 5.21
CA ALA A 158 3.60 -13.06 6.52
C ALA A 158 2.39 -12.76 7.42
N ARG A 159 2.52 -13.08 8.69
CA ARG A 159 1.52 -12.77 9.73
C ARG A 159 2.18 -12.01 10.86
N LEU A 160 1.53 -10.94 11.32
CA LEU A 160 2.05 -10.15 12.43
C LEU A 160 2.17 -11.02 13.69
N LEU A 161 3.34 -10.98 14.34
CA LEU A 161 3.60 -11.72 15.55
C LEU A 161 2.90 -11.08 16.77
N GLY A 162 2.57 -11.91 17.75
CA GLY A 162 2.11 -11.43 19.05
C GLY A 162 3.15 -10.52 19.70
N GLY A 163 2.70 -9.40 20.28
CA GLY A 163 3.58 -8.38 20.88
C GLY A 163 4.07 -7.28 19.92
N ALA A 164 3.96 -7.45 18.59
CA ALA A 164 4.37 -6.41 17.63
C ALA A 164 3.68 -5.06 17.88
N TYR A 165 2.42 -5.05 18.28
CA TYR A 165 1.69 -3.81 18.58
C TYR A 165 2.29 -2.99 19.72
N GLU A 166 2.92 -3.62 20.70
CA GLU A 166 3.62 -2.92 21.78
C GLU A 166 4.85 -2.15 21.25
N HIS A 167 5.55 -2.72 20.25
CA HIS A 167 6.65 -2.03 19.59
C HIS A 167 6.16 -0.91 18.66
N ILE A 168 5.13 -1.17 17.85
CA ILE A 168 4.56 -0.17 16.94
C ILE A 168 4.06 1.06 17.71
N LYS A 169 3.57 0.90 18.91
CA LYS A 169 3.09 1.98 19.79
C LYS A 169 4.17 3.05 20.04
N TYR A 170 5.45 2.67 20.09
CA TYR A 170 6.56 3.62 20.29
C TYR A 170 6.75 4.61 19.16
N LEU A 171 6.19 4.36 17.97
CA LEU A 171 6.16 5.33 16.88
C LEU A 171 5.45 6.63 17.25
N ASN A 172 4.57 6.60 18.26
CA ASN A 172 3.88 7.80 18.74
C ASN A 172 4.83 8.81 19.39
N GLU A 173 5.99 8.37 19.90
CA GLU A 173 6.98 9.20 20.59
C GLU A 173 7.85 10.02 19.61
N LEU A 174 7.91 9.61 18.33
CA LEU A 174 8.64 10.35 17.31
C LEU A 174 7.84 11.60 16.91
N GLU A 175 8.50 12.70 16.62
CA GLU A 175 7.84 13.99 16.33
C GLU A 175 7.57 14.17 14.83
N GLU A 176 8.41 13.59 13.98
CA GLU A 176 8.37 13.75 12.53
C GLU A 176 7.18 13.02 11.90
N THR A 177 6.87 13.36 10.65
CA THR A 177 6.03 12.53 9.79
C THR A 177 6.79 11.25 9.42
N LEU A 178 6.22 10.09 9.71
CA LEU A 178 6.87 8.80 9.50
C LEU A 178 6.45 8.20 8.17
N ILE A 179 7.43 7.93 7.30
CA ILE A 179 7.20 7.29 6.00
C ILE A 179 7.62 5.82 6.11
N ILE A 180 6.65 4.94 6.05
CA ILE A 180 6.80 3.51 6.30
C ILE A 180 6.54 2.76 4.99
N PRO A 181 7.46 1.90 4.52
CA PRO A 181 7.17 1.05 3.37
C PRO A 181 6.06 0.06 3.72
N GLY A 182 5.10 -0.08 2.82
CA GLY A 182 4.05 -1.10 2.94
C GLY A 182 4.53 -2.48 2.51
N PHE A 183 3.62 -3.48 2.56
CA PHE A 183 3.74 -4.79 1.94
C PHE A 183 4.59 -5.82 2.68
N PHE A 184 5.53 -5.48 3.54
CA PHE A 184 6.41 -6.43 4.22
C PHE A 184 6.65 -6.10 5.68
N GLY A 185 7.07 -7.10 6.43
CA GLY A 185 7.65 -7.01 7.77
C GLY A 185 8.98 -7.75 7.84
N VAL A 186 9.50 -7.90 9.05
CA VAL A 186 10.78 -8.57 9.30
C VAL A 186 10.58 -9.71 10.28
N THR A 187 11.18 -10.87 10.01
CA THR A 187 11.16 -12.01 10.94
C THR A 187 12.05 -11.76 12.14
N LYS A 188 12.00 -12.63 13.14
CA LYS A 188 12.89 -12.52 14.32
C LYS A 188 14.37 -12.65 13.96
N GLU A 189 14.65 -13.37 12.89
CA GLU A 189 16.00 -13.61 12.36
C GLU A 189 16.50 -12.46 11.48
N GLY A 190 15.65 -11.43 11.22
CA GLY A 190 16.01 -10.28 10.42
C GLY A 190 15.68 -10.42 8.92
N GLU A 191 14.99 -11.49 8.52
CA GLU A 191 14.63 -11.75 7.14
C GLU A 191 13.41 -10.94 6.70
N VAL A 192 13.42 -10.45 5.47
CA VAL A 192 12.27 -9.76 4.86
C VAL A 192 11.21 -10.78 4.49
N CYS A 193 9.96 -10.55 4.96
CA CYS A 193 8.85 -11.43 4.65
C CYS A 193 7.62 -10.62 4.24
N THR A 194 7.07 -10.91 3.05
CA THR A 194 5.98 -10.12 2.47
C THR A 194 4.61 -10.63 2.92
N PHE A 195 3.67 -9.69 3.07
CA PHE A 195 2.26 -10.02 3.26
C PHE A 195 1.67 -10.55 1.95
N SER A 196 0.52 -11.18 2.04
CA SER A 196 -0.29 -11.60 0.90
C SER A 196 -0.78 -10.41 0.07
N ARG A 197 -1.70 -10.63 -0.85
CA ARG A 197 -2.31 -9.57 -1.67
C ARG A 197 -2.87 -8.43 -0.81
N GLY A 198 -2.71 -7.20 -1.28
CA GLY A 198 -3.12 -6.01 -0.51
C GLY A 198 -2.16 -5.65 0.62
N GLY A 199 -0.90 -6.12 0.57
CA GLY A 199 0.06 -6.02 1.66
C GLY A 199 0.31 -4.60 2.17
N SER A 200 0.28 -3.57 1.31
CA SER A 200 0.39 -2.18 1.80
C SER A 200 -0.87 -1.72 2.56
N ASP A 201 -2.05 -2.23 2.21
CA ASP A 201 -3.29 -1.98 2.97
C ASP A 201 -3.23 -2.67 4.33
N ILE A 202 -2.68 -3.91 4.36
CA ILE A 202 -2.40 -4.66 5.60
C ILE A 202 -1.46 -3.86 6.49
N THR A 203 -0.35 -3.35 5.94
CA THR A 203 0.61 -2.53 6.70
C THR A 203 -0.07 -1.29 7.28
N GLY A 204 -0.86 -0.55 6.48
CA GLY A 204 -1.60 0.62 6.96
C GLY A 204 -2.54 0.28 8.11
N SER A 205 -3.24 -0.83 8.01
CA SER A 205 -4.15 -1.34 9.05
C SER A 205 -3.40 -1.77 10.33
N ILE A 206 -2.23 -2.42 10.18
CA ILE A 206 -1.36 -2.81 11.31
C ILE A 206 -0.85 -1.58 12.05
N ILE A 207 -0.31 -0.59 11.31
CA ILE A 207 0.18 0.65 11.91
C ILE A 207 -0.98 1.38 12.61
N ALA A 208 -2.14 1.50 11.94
CA ALA A 208 -3.31 2.16 12.54
C ALA A 208 -3.74 1.50 13.86
N ALA A 209 -3.75 0.18 13.92
CA ALA A 209 -4.05 -0.56 15.13
C ALA A 209 -2.99 -0.34 16.22
N GLY A 210 -1.70 -0.42 15.87
CA GLY A 210 -0.59 -0.34 16.83
C GLY A 210 -0.43 1.05 17.45
N VAL A 211 -0.55 2.11 16.65
CA VAL A 211 -0.49 3.50 17.16
C VAL A 211 -1.82 3.97 17.77
N ARG A 212 -2.87 3.16 17.73
CA ARG A 212 -4.24 3.51 18.13
C ARG A 212 -4.72 4.77 17.41
N ALA A 213 -4.63 4.77 16.11
CA ALA A 213 -5.02 5.90 15.27
C ALA A 213 -6.50 6.26 15.46
N GLU A 214 -6.82 7.54 15.38
CA GLU A 214 -8.22 8.03 15.37
C GLU A 214 -8.91 7.71 14.05
N LEU A 215 -8.11 7.59 12.94
CA LEU A 215 -8.60 7.33 11.61
C LEU A 215 -7.51 6.67 10.77
N TYR A 216 -7.90 5.66 10.00
CA TYR A 216 -7.11 5.11 8.90
C TYR A 216 -7.68 5.58 7.56
N GLU A 217 -6.91 6.38 6.82
CA GLU A 217 -7.25 6.90 5.49
C GLU A 217 -6.56 6.05 4.42
N ASN A 218 -7.32 5.34 3.60
CA ASN A 218 -6.79 4.59 2.45
C ASN A 218 -7.00 5.41 1.18
N PHE A 219 -5.92 5.96 0.65
CA PHE A 219 -5.91 6.72 -0.60
C PHE A 219 -5.66 5.79 -1.79
N THR A 220 -6.55 5.86 -2.77
CA THR A 220 -6.55 5.06 -3.99
C THR A 220 -6.84 5.95 -5.22
N ASP A 221 -6.89 5.38 -6.41
CA ASP A 221 -7.21 6.07 -7.68
C ASP A 221 -8.68 5.95 -8.08
N VAL A 222 -9.49 5.20 -7.32
CA VAL A 222 -10.93 5.07 -7.57
C VAL A 222 -11.74 6.00 -6.68
N ASN A 223 -12.92 6.39 -7.19
CA ASN A 223 -13.82 7.33 -6.51
C ASN A 223 -14.62 6.68 -5.34
N GLY A 224 -14.27 5.47 -4.92
CA GLY A 224 -14.99 4.72 -3.89
C GLY A 224 -15.82 3.57 -4.47
N ILE A 225 -16.72 3.05 -3.66
CA ILE A 225 -17.56 1.89 -3.95
C ILE A 225 -18.94 2.38 -4.36
N PHE A 226 -19.44 1.83 -5.45
CA PHE A 226 -20.78 2.12 -5.98
C PHE A 226 -21.65 0.88 -5.91
N ALA A 227 -22.97 1.07 -5.91
CA ALA A 227 -23.95 -0.01 -5.90
C ALA A 227 -23.93 -0.90 -7.16
N ALA A 228 -23.27 -0.42 -8.23
CA ALA A 228 -23.03 -1.18 -9.46
C ALA A 228 -21.75 -0.68 -10.14
N HIS A 229 -21.17 -1.48 -11.05
CA HIS A 229 -19.95 -1.10 -11.76
C HIS A 229 -20.18 0.13 -12.65
N PRO A 230 -19.42 1.26 -12.48
CA PRO A 230 -19.65 2.51 -13.21
C PRO A 230 -19.47 2.40 -14.72
N GLY A 231 -18.71 1.42 -15.20
CA GLY A 231 -18.52 1.12 -16.62
C GLY A 231 -19.72 0.38 -17.27
N ILE A 232 -20.62 -0.17 -16.47
CA ILE A 232 -21.78 -0.95 -16.93
C ILE A 232 -23.07 -0.19 -16.70
N VAL A 233 -23.22 0.42 -15.52
CA VAL A 233 -24.43 1.15 -15.14
C VAL A 233 -24.15 2.64 -15.15
N LYS A 234 -24.95 3.41 -15.88
CA LYS A 234 -24.83 4.86 -15.92
C LYS A 234 -25.31 5.48 -14.60
N ASN A 235 -24.45 6.29 -13.97
CA ASN A 235 -24.72 6.95 -12.69
C ASN A 235 -25.13 5.99 -11.57
N PRO A 236 -24.31 4.98 -11.22
CA PRO A 236 -24.61 4.09 -10.11
C PRO A 236 -24.61 4.87 -8.80
N ALA A 237 -25.46 4.45 -7.84
CA ALA A 237 -25.52 5.08 -6.53
C ALA A 237 -24.18 4.95 -5.80
N TYR A 238 -23.69 6.05 -5.25
CA TYR A 238 -22.51 6.07 -4.38
C TYR A 238 -22.87 5.53 -2.99
N ILE A 239 -22.05 4.61 -2.45
CA ILE A 239 -22.23 4.07 -1.12
C ILE A 239 -21.36 4.89 -0.17
N SER A 240 -21.95 5.75 0.64
CA SER A 240 -21.21 6.63 1.56
C SER A 240 -20.69 5.91 2.80
N GLU A 241 -21.37 4.85 3.22
CA GLU A 241 -21.06 4.10 4.43
C GLU A 241 -21.25 2.60 4.19
N LEU A 242 -20.29 1.82 4.66
CA LEU A 242 -20.31 0.36 4.65
C LEU A 242 -19.93 -0.15 6.03
N THR A 243 -20.47 -1.29 6.41
CA THR A 243 -19.94 -2.06 7.54
C THR A 243 -18.73 -2.87 7.10
N TYR A 244 -17.86 -3.24 8.04
CA TYR A 244 -16.76 -4.17 7.75
C TYR A 244 -17.26 -5.51 7.20
N ARG A 245 -18.42 -5.98 7.63
CA ARG A 245 -19.04 -7.19 7.12
C ARG A 245 -19.44 -7.06 5.65
N GLU A 246 -20.14 -5.98 5.30
CA GLU A 246 -20.52 -5.69 3.91
C GLU A 246 -19.29 -5.57 3.01
N MET A 247 -18.25 -4.86 3.47
CA MET A 247 -16.99 -4.74 2.73
C MET A 247 -16.32 -6.10 2.49
N ARG A 248 -16.30 -6.98 3.49
CA ARG A 248 -15.76 -8.33 3.37
C ARG A 248 -16.54 -9.17 2.36
N GLU A 249 -17.88 -9.13 2.41
CA GLU A 249 -18.72 -9.83 1.43
C GLU A 249 -18.50 -9.31 0.00
N LEU A 250 -18.32 -8.00 -0.18
CA LEU A 250 -17.94 -7.41 -1.45
C LEU A 250 -16.57 -7.90 -1.94
N ALA A 251 -15.57 -7.96 -1.04
CA ALA A 251 -14.23 -8.48 -1.38
C ALA A 251 -14.28 -9.94 -1.84
N TYR A 252 -15.04 -10.80 -1.15
CA TYR A 252 -15.27 -12.19 -1.58
C TYR A 252 -16.00 -12.29 -2.93
N SER A 253 -16.85 -11.32 -3.25
CA SER A 253 -17.55 -11.25 -4.53
C SER A 253 -16.70 -10.70 -5.68
N GLY A 254 -15.39 -10.51 -5.46
CA GLY A 254 -14.44 -10.03 -6.48
C GLY A 254 -14.29 -8.52 -6.55
N PHE A 255 -14.79 -7.79 -5.58
CA PHE A 255 -14.62 -6.33 -5.50
C PHE A 255 -13.23 -6.00 -4.93
N SER A 256 -12.33 -5.48 -5.76
CA SER A 256 -10.88 -5.41 -5.49
C SER A 256 -10.38 -4.09 -4.88
N VAL A 257 -11.24 -3.28 -4.28
CA VAL A 257 -10.82 -1.98 -3.70
C VAL A 257 -10.02 -2.18 -2.41
N LEU A 258 -10.44 -3.14 -1.57
CA LEU A 258 -9.73 -3.54 -0.35
C LEU A 258 -9.83 -5.06 -0.18
N HIS A 259 -8.72 -5.70 0.16
CA HIS A 259 -8.71 -7.11 0.55
C HIS A 259 -9.21 -7.27 1.98
N ASP A 260 -9.95 -8.33 2.24
CA ASP A 260 -10.55 -8.62 3.55
C ASP A 260 -9.52 -8.76 4.67
N GLU A 261 -8.39 -9.42 4.40
CA GLU A 261 -7.28 -9.53 5.36
C GLU A 261 -6.70 -8.16 5.78
N ALA A 262 -6.70 -7.19 4.86
CA ALA A 262 -6.21 -5.85 5.13
C ALA A 262 -7.07 -5.08 6.15
N LEU A 263 -8.31 -5.48 6.33
CA LEU A 263 -9.24 -4.81 7.25
C LEU A 263 -9.11 -5.31 8.69
N VAL A 264 -8.63 -6.54 8.89
CA VAL A 264 -8.69 -7.23 10.18
C VAL A 264 -7.97 -6.50 11.33
N PRO A 265 -6.74 -5.97 11.16
CA PRO A 265 -6.06 -5.27 12.25
C PRO A 265 -6.82 -4.02 12.72
N ALA A 266 -7.23 -3.14 11.80
CA ALA A 266 -7.97 -1.92 12.12
C ALA A 266 -9.35 -2.24 12.72
N TYR A 267 -10.05 -3.26 12.19
CA TYR A 267 -11.33 -3.72 12.73
C TYR A 267 -11.21 -4.17 14.18
N ARG A 268 -10.24 -5.03 14.50
CA ARG A 268 -10.01 -5.52 15.87
C ARG A 268 -9.62 -4.42 16.85
N ALA A 269 -8.91 -3.40 16.37
CA ALA A 269 -8.52 -2.24 17.16
C ALA A 269 -9.60 -1.15 17.22
N HIS A 270 -10.76 -1.33 16.57
CA HIS A 270 -11.82 -0.34 16.45
C HIS A 270 -11.36 0.99 15.84
N VAL A 271 -10.39 0.98 14.93
CA VAL A 271 -9.93 2.18 14.21
C VAL A 271 -10.83 2.40 12.99
N PRO A 272 -11.54 3.54 12.89
CA PRO A 272 -12.35 3.87 11.72
C PRO A 272 -11.50 3.91 10.47
N LEU A 273 -12.05 3.44 9.34
CA LEU A 273 -11.39 3.47 8.04
C LEU A 273 -12.21 4.28 7.04
N VAL A 274 -11.54 5.11 6.25
CA VAL A 274 -12.14 5.82 5.12
C VAL A 274 -11.36 5.57 3.84
N ILE A 275 -12.08 5.46 2.72
CA ILE A 275 -11.51 5.38 1.39
C ILE A 275 -11.58 6.76 0.76
N LYS A 276 -10.47 7.22 0.17
CA LYS A 276 -10.35 8.53 -0.48
C LYS A 276 -9.68 8.40 -1.83
N ASN A 277 -10.06 9.27 -2.76
CA ASN A 277 -9.37 9.35 -4.05
C ASN A 277 -8.25 10.39 -3.99
N THR A 278 -7.01 9.97 -4.28
CA THR A 278 -5.83 10.86 -4.34
C THR A 278 -5.99 11.96 -5.40
N ASN A 279 -6.69 11.69 -6.49
CA ASN A 279 -6.86 12.60 -7.61
C ASN A 279 -8.14 13.44 -7.53
N ASN A 280 -9.03 13.14 -6.59
CA ASN A 280 -10.30 13.84 -6.44
C ASN A 280 -10.74 13.90 -4.97
N LEU A 281 -10.22 14.88 -4.26
CA LEU A 281 -10.53 15.11 -2.83
C LEU A 281 -11.91 15.76 -2.61
N ILE A 282 -12.60 16.18 -3.66
CA ILE A 282 -13.94 16.77 -3.58
C ILE A 282 -15.00 15.67 -3.37
N ILE A 283 -14.71 14.44 -3.80
CA ILE A 283 -15.63 13.32 -3.59
C ILE A 283 -15.73 13.05 -2.09
N PRO A 284 -16.95 12.93 -1.55
CA PRO A 284 -17.15 12.60 -0.15
C PRO A 284 -16.37 11.33 0.23
N GLU A 285 -15.75 11.34 1.39
CA GLU A 285 -15.07 10.16 1.92
C GLU A 285 -16.05 9.02 2.17
N GLN A 286 -15.61 7.80 1.89
CA GLN A 286 -16.41 6.61 2.13
C GLN A 286 -15.97 5.96 3.44
N LYS A 287 -16.89 5.80 4.39
CA LYS A 287 -16.61 5.33 5.74
C LYS A 287 -16.92 3.85 5.93
N LEU A 288 -15.99 3.10 6.52
CA LEU A 288 -16.25 1.78 7.05
C LEU A 288 -16.59 1.86 8.54
N LEU A 289 -17.77 1.37 8.90
CA LEU A 289 -18.33 1.45 10.23
C LEU A 289 -18.22 0.13 11.00
N PHE A 290 -17.99 0.21 12.31
CA PHE A 290 -17.92 -0.96 13.20
C PHE A 290 -19.28 -1.53 13.60
N LYS A 291 -20.34 -0.71 13.56
CA LYS A 291 -21.68 -1.14 13.98
C LYS A 291 -22.43 -1.73 12.80
N GLU A 292 -23.05 -2.90 13.03
CA GLU A 292 -24.15 -3.36 12.18
C GLU A 292 -25.23 -2.28 12.19
N ARG A 293 -25.70 -1.89 11.00
CA ARG A 293 -26.90 -1.05 10.91
C ARG A 293 -28.06 -1.78 11.57
N LEU A 294 -28.43 -1.34 12.75
CA LEU A 294 -29.73 -1.73 13.31
C LEU A 294 -30.81 -1.14 12.43
N LYS A 295 -31.36 -1.99 11.54
CA LYS A 295 -32.57 -1.79 10.73
C LYS A 295 -32.56 -0.62 9.72
N ALA A 296 -32.24 -0.94 8.48
CA ALA A 296 -32.95 -0.43 7.32
C ALA A 296 -33.18 -1.57 6.33
N HIS A 297 -34.38 -1.75 5.88
CA HIS A 297 -34.96 -2.84 5.09
C HIS A 297 -34.41 -3.02 3.66
N LEU A 298 -33.21 -2.53 3.32
CA LEU A 298 -32.66 -2.59 1.96
C LEU A 298 -31.62 -3.69 1.72
N SER A 299 -31.08 -4.30 2.78
CA SER A 299 -29.94 -5.21 2.63
C SER A 299 -30.27 -6.61 2.12
N LEU A 300 -31.51 -7.05 2.21
CA LEU A 300 -31.93 -8.38 1.75
C LEU A 300 -32.35 -8.43 0.28
N GLU A 301 -32.86 -7.34 -0.27
CA GLU A 301 -33.25 -7.31 -1.70
C GLU A 301 -32.05 -7.18 -2.66
N LEU A 302 -30.98 -6.48 -2.23
CA LEU A 302 -29.76 -6.37 -3.04
C LEU A 302 -28.93 -7.67 -3.08
N LEU A 303 -28.93 -8.45 -2.03
CA LEU A 303 -28.23 -9.75 -1.98
C LEU A 303 -28.89 -10.81 -2.88
N HIS A 304 -30.17 -10.69 -3.17
CA HIS A 304 -30.87 -11.59 -4.11
C HIS A 304 -30.70 -11.21 -5.58
N LEU A 305 -30.25 -9.99 -5.89
CA LEU A 305 -30.00 -9.53 -7.27
C LEU A 305 -28.57 -9.78 -7.75
N VAL A 306 -27.62 -10.00 -6.85
CA VAL A 306 -26.20 -10.20 -7.16
C VAL A 306 -25.90 -11.52 -7.89
N PRO A 307 -26.54 -12.67 -7.60
CA PRO A 307 -26.22 -13.92 -8.30
C PRO A 307 -26.56 -13.92 -9.79
N SER A 308 -27.53 -13.15 -10.21
CA SER A 308 -27.97 -13.15 -11.63
C SER A 308 -27.16 -12.23 -12.53
N LEU A 309 -26.41 -11.27 -11.98
CA LEU A 309 -25.56 -10.34 -12.73
C LEU A 309 -24.09 -10.79 -12.83
N LEU A 310 -23.63 -11.66 -11.91
CA LEU A 310 -22.24 -12.18 -11.90
C LEU A 310 -22.01 -13.31 -12.91
N PHE A 311 -23.05 -14.02 -13.36
CA PHE A 311 -22.92 -15.10 -14.36
C PHE A 311 -22.81 -14.59 -15.82
N MET A 312 -22.99 -13.29 -16.08
CA MET A 312 -22.88 -12.73 -17.44
C MET A 312 -21.53 -12.14 -17.80
N SER A 313 -20.53 -12.12 -16.90
CA SER A 313 -19.23 -11.47 -17.16
C SER A 313 -18.01 -12.42 -17.22
N VAL A 314 -18.20 -13.75 -17.33
CA VAL A 314 -17.10 -14.74 -17.38
C VAL A 314 -16.89 -15.34 -18.78
N ASN A 315 -17.62 -14.89 -19.81
CA ASN A 315 -17.35 -15.29 -21.19
C ASN A 315 -17.30 -14.05 -22.10
N ILE A 316 -16.16 -13.39 -22.16
CA ILE A 316 -15.57 -12.78 -23.37
C ILE A 316 -14.09 -12.58 -23.08
#